data_16e2b3596d61d986f60a7bfb33f7a484
#
_entry.id   16e2b3596d61d986f60a7bfb33f7a484
#
_cell.length_a   1.000
_cell.length_b   1.000
_cell.length_c   1.000
_cell.angle_alpha   90.00
_cell.angle_beta   90.00
_cell.angle_gamma   90.00
#
_symmetry.space_group_name_H-M   'P 1'
#
loop_
_entity.id
_entity.type
_entity.pdbx_description
1 polymer ?
#
loop_
_entity_poly.entity_id
_entity_poly.type
_entity_poly.pdbx_seq_one_letter_code
_entity_poly.pdbx_strand_id
1 'polypeptide(L)'
;MKIKTFLKKYWLFIFLASLATVLVFLYINRDSSQNQKTGLKSDSLPKPEIIEKTKTDLKINVSQFIDESIFNKKEANVYQVTKKPLTQEQAVNIAKIFGFQNQPTVLTDENNQIIYNWYLDNSGLVIILNKGVIDYGVDLLANPQLTQGQLPGIKEAESQFIEFLKKNSFYNNTNIDLKIENQGYAKVNKSYFEQTTINDIEKELIYFKFSYQIDDIKISDSESNENIIYIGPESKIFKLILNKPFDQLEILKTYPLKTKEELIALIKKEPKISFIKDKSGFLEENIPIDFIIDDLQSINFNKIELIYLQENKQQIYLQPVYLITGEVLLKNGVEYEAGLYLPAIKDEYLLQN
;
A
#
# COMPACT_ATOMS: atom_id res chain seq x y z
N MET A 1 24.33 -51.65 -27.66
CA MET A 1 25.42 -51.07 -28.50
C MET A 1 24.95 -49.99 -29.51
N LYS A 2 23.75 -49.42 -29.41
CA LYS A 2 23.21 -48.44 -30.40
C LYS A 2 23.25 -46.95 -29.96
N ILE A 3 23.42 -46.64 -28.68
CA ILE A 3 23.40 -45.25 -28.16
C ILE A 3 24.71 -44.47 -28.45
N LYS A 4 25.87 -45.15 -28.42
CA LYS A 4 27.17 -44.51 -28.71
C LYS A 4 27.30 -44.02 -30.15
N THR A 5 26.68 -44.73 -31.10
CA THR A 5 26.75 -44.37 -32.53
C THR A 5 25.79 -43.20 -32.86
N PHE A 6 24.67 -43.12 -32.15
CA PHE A 6 23.70 -41.99 -32.28
C PHE A 6 24.29 -40.70 -31.75
N LEU A 7 24.90 -40.71 -30.55
CA LEU A 7 25.54 -39.56 -29.97
C LEU A 7 26.69 -39.02 -30.81
N LYS A 8 27.49 -39.92 -31.44
CA LYS A 8 28.61 -39.51 -32.28
C LYS A 8 28.16 -38.86 -33.59
N LYS A 9 26.98 -39.25 -34.14
CA LYS A 9 26.42 -38.71 -35.38
C LYS A 9 25.71 -37.37 -35.19
N TYR A 10 25.14 -37.11 -34.00
CA TYR A 10 24.36 -35.90 -33.73
C TYR A 10 25.04 -34.97 -32.73
N TRP A 11 26.26 -35.29 -32.26
CA TRP A 11 26.99 -34.53 -31.30
C TRP A 11 27.17 -33.04 -31.73
N LEU A 12 27.46 -32.86 -33.00
CA LEU A 12 27.63 -31.50 -33.57
C LEU A 12 26.31 -30.71 -33.55
N PHE A 13 25.17 -31.36 -33.83
CA PHE A 13 23.87 -30.70 -33.75
C PHE A 13 23.45 -30.36 -32.34
N ILE A 14 23.70 -31.24 -31.37
CA ILE A 14 23.43 -31.01 -29.96
C ILE A 14 24.30 -29.88 -29.44
N PHE A 15 25.58 -29.83 -29.81
CA PHE A 15 26.48 -28.76 -29.46
C PHE A 15 26.08 -27.42 -30.07
N LEU A 16 25.70 -27.38 -31.35
CA LEU A 16 25.22 -26.15 -32.00
C LEU A 16 23.89 -25.69 -31.42
N ALA A 17 22.96 -26.56 -31.08
CA ALA A 17 21.72 -26.21 -30.42
C ALA A 17 21.94 -25.65 -29.03
N SER A 18 22.83 -26.28 -28.23
CA SER A 18 23.17 -25.72 -26.90
C SER A 18 23.90 -24.39 -26.97
N LEU A 19 24.80 -24.21 -27.96
CA LEU A 19 25.48 -22.92 -28.19
C LEU A 19 24.49 -21.84 -28.62
N ALA A 20 23.53 -22.15 -29.48
CA ALA A 20 22.47 -21.23 -29.90
C ALA A 20 21.60 -20.81 -28.70
N THR A 21 21.24 -21.77 -27.84
CA THR A 21 20.46 -21.48 -26.60
C THR A 21 21.23 -20.56 -25.66
N VAL A 22 22.53 -20.79 -25.48
CA VAL A 22 23.39 -19.92 -24.66
C VAL A 22 23.53 -18.53 -25.27
N LEU A 23 23.68 -18.44 -26.59
CA LEU A 23 23.78 -17.14 -27.29
C LEU A 23 22.46 -16.37 -27.22
N VAL A 24 21.30 -17.02 -27.36
CA VAL A 24 19.98 -16.40 -27.17
C VAL A 24 19.81 -15.94 -25.72
N PHE A 25 20.19 -16.75 -24.75
CA PHE A 25 20.15 -16.37 -23.33
C PHE A 25 21.07 -15.17 -23.01
N LEU A 26 22.27 -15.14 -23.58
CA LEU A 26 23.19 -14.02 -23.43
C LEU A 26 22.68 -12.78 -24.18
N TYR A 27 22.02 -12.94 -25.34
CA TYR A 27 21.42 -11.85 -26.09
C TYR A 27 20.24 -11.23 -25.33
N ILE A 28 19.33 -12.05 -24.79
CA ILE A 28 18.20 -11.58 -23.96
C ILE A 28 18.70 -10.88 -22.70
N ASN A 29 19.72 -11.43 -22.02
CA ASN A 29 20.29 -10.79 -20.85
C ASN A 29 21.14 -9.56 -21.17
N ARG A 30 21.66 -9.44 -22.38
CA ARG A 30 22.41 -8.25 -22.83
C ARG A 30 21.49 -7.07 -23.10
N ASP A 31 20.30 -7.29 -23.65
CA ASP A 31 19.32 -6.23 -23.88
C ASP A 31 18.72 -5.70 -22.57
N SER A 32 18.53 -6.57 -21.56
CA SER A 32 18.10 -6.12 -20.23
C SER A 32 19.19 -5.31 -19.50
N SER A 33 20.46 -5.47 -19.84
CA SER A 33 21.56 -4.69 -19.25
C SER A 33 21.97 -3.45 -20.07
N GLN A 34 21.55 -3.33 -21.35
CA GLN A 34 21.87 -2.17 -22.18
C GLN A 34 20.86 -1.01 -22.09
N ASN A 35 19.63 -1.25 -21.63
CA ASN A 35 18.67 -0.18 -21.35
C ASN A 35 19.03 0.67 -20.11
N GLN A 36 20.13 0.36 -19.40
CA GLN A 36 20.63 1.14 -18.27
C GLN A 36 21.86 2.02 -18.56
N LYS A 37 22.30 2.13 -19.82
CA LYS A 37 23.50 2.94 -20.17
C LYS A 37 23.22 4.10 -21.11
N THR A 38 22.17 4.86 -20.87
CA THR A 38 22.09 6.23 -21.39
C THR A 38 22.48 7.16 -20.25
N GLY A 39 23.64 7.76 -20.36
CA GLY A 39 24.24 8.92 -19.69
C GLY A 39 23.63 9.52 -18.43
N LEU A 40 23.15 8.67 -17.49
CA LEU A 40 22.61 9.07 -16.22
C LEU A 40 23.72 9.63 -15.35
N LYS A 41 23.54 10.85 -14.85
CA LYS A 41 24.31 11.30 -13.68
C LYS A 41 24.16 10.24 -12.63
N SER A 42 25.23 9.81 -11.98
CA SER A 42 25.25 8.73 -10.97
C SER A 42 24.26 8.88 -9.82
N ASP A 43 23.52 9.97 -9.78
CA ASP A 43 22.64 10.42 -8.70
C ASP A 43 21.16 10.59 -9.12
N SER A 44 20.78 10.21 -10.34
CA SER A 44 19.38 10.36 -10.80
C SER A 44 18.54 9.16 -10.46
N LEU A 45 17.34 9.40 -9.93
CA LEU A 45 16.35 8.39 -9.53
C LEU A 45 15.24 8.26 -10.58
N PRO A 46 14.68 7.09 -10.80
CA PRO A 46 13.42 6.98 -11.54
C PRO A 46 12.34 7.79 -10.82
N LYS A 47 11.39 8.35 -11.55
CA LYS A 47 10.21 8.96 -10.92
C LYS A 47 9.40 7.86 -10.24
N PRO A 48 8.76 8.14 -9.07
CA PRO A 48 7.79 7.22 -8.48
C PRO A 48 6.67 6.89 -9.48
N GLU A 49 6.24 5.65 -9.51
CA GLU A 49 5.12 5.24 -10.36
C GLU A 49 3.80 5.68 -9.71
N ILE A 50 3.26 6.80 -10.18
CA ILE A 50 2.02 7.39 -9.68
C ILE A 50 0.94 7.21 -10.73
N ILE A 51 -0.19 6.61 -10.34
CA ILE A 51 -1.37 6.56 -11.20
C ILE A 51 -2.02 7.95 -11.18
N GLU A 52 -2.13 8.55 -12.35
CA GLU A 52 -2.66 9.89 -12.52
C GLU A 52 -3.67 9.94 -13.67
N LYS A 53 -4.73 10.72 -13.50
CA LYS A 53 -5.65 11.09 -14.57
C LYS A 53 -5.62 12.60 -14.75
N THR A 54 -5.52 13.04 -15.99
CA THR A 54 -5.49 14.47 -16.34
C THR A 54 -6.85 14.90 -16.92
N LYS A 55 -7.34 16.03 -16.44
CA LYS A 55 -8.52 16.69 -17.01
C LYS A 55 -8.19 18.17 -17.28
N THR A 56 -8.15 18.55 -18.54
CA THR A 56 -7.65 19.87 -18.99
C THR A 56 -8.55 21.05 -18.61
N ASP A 57 -9.86 20.82 -18.45
CA ASP A 57 -10.86 21.83 -18.10
C ASP A 57 -11.16 21.91 -16.59
N LEU A 58 -10.46 21.14 -15.77
CA LEU A 58 -10.65 21.09 -14.34
C LEU A 58 -10.15 22.37 -13.66
N LYS A 59 -11.00 23.03 -12.91
CA LYS A 59 -10.62 24.20 -12.10
C LYS A 59 -9.95 23.73 -10.82
N ILE A 60 -8.64 23.96 -10.72
CA ILE A 60 -7.89 23.67 -9.50
C ILE A 60 -7.64 24.95 -8.73
N ASN A 61 -8.10 24.96 -7.49
CA ASN A 61 -7.76 25.95 -6.49
C ASN A 61 -6.79 25.33 -5.49
N VAL A 62 -5.70 26.04 -5.22
CA VAL A 62 -4.80 25.70 -4.11
C VAL A 62 -4.96 26.81 -3.12
N SER A 63 -5.74 26.56 -2.08
CA SER A 63 -5.84 27.47 -0.94
C SER A 63 -4.59 27.39 -0.07
N GLN A 64 -4.51 28.23 0.95
CA GLN A 64 -3.46 28.06 1.95
C GLN A 64 -3.60 26.68 2.60
N PHE A 65 -2.52 25.90 2.63
CA PHE A 65 -2.53 24.60 3.31
C PHE A 65 -2.79 24.78 4.80
N ILE A 66 -3.58 23.87 5.37
CA ILE A 66 -3.97 23.92 6.79
C ILE A 66 -2.72 23.79 7.67
N ASP A 67 -1.79 22.90 7.27
CA ASP A 67 -0.49 22.76 7.94
C ASP A 67 0.63 22.91 6.90
N GLU A 68 1.46 23.94 7.08
CA GLU A 68 2.61 24.21 6.23
C GLU A 68 3.94 23.78 6.87
N SER A 69 3.91 23.23 8.09
CA SER A 69 5.12 22.80 8.81
C SER A 69 5.94 21.76 8.05
N ILE A 70 5.29 21.03 7.16
CA ILE A 70 5.94 20.05 6.29
C ILE A 70 7.07 20.65 5.44
N PHE A 71 6.94 21.91 5.04
CA PHE A 71 7.96 22.62 4.26
C PHE A 71 9.19 23.06 5.09
N ASN A 72 9.18 22.86 6.42
CA ASN A 72 10.37 23.03 7.25
C ASN A 72 11.39 21.92 6.99
N LYS A 73 10.93 20.71 6.59
CA LYS A 73 11.81 19.62 6.16
C LYS A 73 12.33 19.91 4.76
N LYS A 74 13.64 20.15 4.64
CA LYS A 74 14.27 20.56 3.37
C LYS A 74 14.82 19.41 2.58
N GLU A 75 15.00 18.26 3.21
CA GLU A 75 15.56 17.05 2.62
C GLU A 75 14.93 15.81 3.22
N ALA A 76 14.99 14.70 2.50
CA ALA A 76 14.56 13.39 2.99
C ALA A 76 15.43 12.29 2.39
N ASN A 77 15.52 11.17 3.11
CA ASN A 77 16.21 10.00 2.63
C ASN A 77 15.41 9.32 1.52
N VAL A 78 16.11 8.69 0.59
CA VAL A 78 15.59 7.67 -0.30
C VAL A 78 16.14 6.35 0.15
N TYR A 79 15.31 5.35 0.21
CA TYR A 79 15.71 4.01 0.64
C TYR A 79 15.72 3.07 -0.56
N GLN A 80 16.73 2.22 -0.61
CA GLN A 80 16.65 1.00 -1.39
C GLN A 80 15.86 -0.02 -0.56
N VAL A 81 14.84 -0.62 -1.16
CA VAL A 81 13.91 -1.49 -0.46
C VAL A 81 13.81 -2.86 -1.09
N THR A 82 13.53 -3.85 -0.26
CA THR A 82 13.18 -5.19 -0.71
C THR A 82 11.91 -5.61 0.00
N LYS A 83 10.89 -5.97 -0.79
CA LYS A 83 9.66 -6.59 -0.30
C LYS A 83 9.54 -7.96 -0.96
N LYS A 84 9.71 -9.02 -0.17
CA LYS A 84 9.57 -10.39 -0.67
C LYS A 84 8.11 -10.80 -0.63
N PRO A 85 7.58 -11.41 -1.70
CA PRO A 85 6.26 -12.04 -1.64
C PRO A 85 6.21 -13.02 -0.47
N LEU A 86 5.06 -13.13 0.16
CA LEU A 86 4.83 -14.18 1.14
C LEU A 86 4.91 -15.54 0.45
N THR A 87 5.60 -16.49 1.06
CA THR A 87 5.60 -17.86 0.58
C THR A 87 4.29 -18.56 0.99
N GLN A 88 3.94 -19.65 0.30
CA GLN A 88 2.82 -20.49 0.70
C GLN A 88 2.93 -20.96 2.16
N GLU A 89 4.10 -21.36 2.59
CA GLU A 89 4.34 -21.80 3.96
C GLU A 89 4.07 -20.68 4.98
N GLN A 90 4.54 -19.45 4.68
CA GLN A 90 4.27 -18.28 5.52
C GLN A 90 2.76 -17.99 5.59
N ALA A 91 2.06 -18.04 4.45
CA ALA A 91 0.62 -17.82 4.41
C ALA A 91 -0.14 -18.88 5.23
N VAL A 92 0.23 -20.16 5.13
CA VAL A 92 -0.34 -21.24 5.94
C VAL A 92 -0.05 -21.03 7.44
N ASN A 93 1.15 -20.57 7.79
CA ASN A 93 1.49 -20.29 9.19
C ASN A 93 0.70 -19.08 9.73
N ILE A 94 0.49 -18.05 8.91
CA ILE A 94 -0.41 -16.93 9.25
C ILE A 94 -1.85 -17.44 9.46
N ALA A 95 -2.36 -18.30 8.57
CA ALA A 95 -3.69 -18.86 8.71
C ALA A 95 -3.88 -19.63 10.03
N LYS A 96 -2.88 -20.36 10.47
CA LYS A 96 -2.90 -21.08 11.77
C LYS A 96 -3.01 -20.12 12.96
N ILE A 97 -2.44 -18.92 12.90
CA ILE A 97 -2.55 -17.90 13.97
C ILE A 97 -4.03 -17.53 14.20
N PHE A 98 -4.82 -17.48 13.11
CA PHE A 98 -6.25 -17.20 13.14
C PHE A 98 -7.15 -18.47 13.27
N GLY A 99 -6.53 -19.64 13.52
CA GLY A 99 -7.27 -20.88 13.76
C GLY A 99 -7.58 -21.72 12.52
N PHE A 100 -7.21 -21.29 11.33
CA PHE A 100 -7.43 -22.06 10.09
C PHE A 100 -6.42 -23.18 9.96
N GLN A 101 -6.91 -24.43 9.83
CA GLN A 101 -6.07 -25.63 9.65
C GLN A 101 -6.31 -26.33 8.30
N ASN A 102 -7.36 -25.92 7.59
CA ASN A 102 -7.71 -26.42 6.28
C ASN A 102 -6.80 -25.85 5.18
N GLN A 103 -6.83 -26.44 4.00
CA GLN A 103 -6.14 -25.89 2.83
C GLN A 103 -6.88 -24.65 2.32
N PRO A 104 -6.15 -23.65 1.79
CA PRO A 104 -6.78 -22.48 1.17
C PRO A 104 -7.43 -22.82 -0.15
N THR A 105 -8.44 -22.05 -0.52
CA THR A 105 -8.81 -21.88 -1.93
C THR A 105 -7.82 -20.90 -2.55
N VAL A 106 -7.19 -21.30 -3.64
CA VAL A 106 -6.20 -20.48 -4.34
C VAL A 106 -6.85 -19.85 -5.57
N LEU A 107 -6.77 -18.53 -5.66
CA LEU A 107 -7.25 -17.75 -6.80
C LEU A 107 -6.07 -16.98 -7.41
N THR A 108 -6.22 -16.64 -8.68
CA THR A 108 -5.32 -15.71 -9.36
C THR A 108 -6.19 -14.62 -9.99
N ASP A 109 -5.92 -13.36 -9.68
CA ASP A 109 -6.65 -12.25 -10.27
C ASP A 109 -6.11 -11.89 -11.67
N GLU A 110 -6.74 -10.91 -12.32
CA GLU A 110 -6.36 -10.40 -13.64
C GLU A 110 -4.96 -9.76 -13.68
N ASN A 111 -4.43 -9.36 -12.53
CA ASN A 111 -3.08 -8.82 -12.36
C ASN A 111 -2.04 -9.89 -12.00
N ASN A 112 -2.38 -11.18 -12.13
CA ASN A 112 -1.57 -12.33 -11.73
C ASN A 112 -1.18 -12.33 -10.24
N GLN A 113 -2.01 -11.73 -9.37
CA GLN A 113 -1.80 -11.79 -7.93
C GLN A 113 -2.32 -13.14 -7.41
N ILE A 114 -1.52 -13.79 -6.59
CA ILE A 114 -1.90 -15.06 -5.99
C ILE A 114 -2.61 -14.76 -4.67
N ILE A 115 -3.88 -15.17 -4.58
CA ILE A 115 -4.77 -14.92 -3.45
C ILE A 115 -5.10 -16.24 -2.80
N TYR A 116 -4.84 -16.33 -1.51
CA TYR A 116 -5.17 -17.48 -0.68
C TYR A 116 -6.35 -17.12 0.21
N ASN A 117 -7.44 -17.89 0.12
CA ASN A 117 -8.66 -17.70 0.88
C ASN A 117 -8.92 -18.90 1.80
N TRP A 118 -9.14 -18.62 3.07
CA TRP A 118 -9.64 -19.59 4.06
C TRP A 118 -11.00 -19.15 4.56
N TYR A 119 -11.87 -20.12 4.76
CA TYR A 119 -13.15 -19.94 5.42
C TYR A 119 -13.33 -21.03 6.45
N LEU A 120 -13.73 -20.66 7.63
CA LEU A 120 -14.05 -21.57 8.73
C LEU A 120 -15.21 -20.98 9.51
N ASP A 121 -16.33 -21.70 9.53
CA ASP A 121 -17.57 -21.29 10.20
C ASP A 121 -17.96 -19.84 9.82
N ASN A 122 -17.69 -18.90 10.73
CA ASN A 122 -18.06 -17.49 10.61
C ASN A 122 -16.85 -16.57 10.42
N SER A 123 -15.72 -17.11 10.06
CA SER A 123 -14.50 -16.33 9.85
C SER A 123 -13.90 -16.56 8.48
N GLY A 124 -13.28 -15.52 7.93
CA GLY A 124 -12.57 -15.55 6.68
C GLY A 124 -11.18 -14.94 6.81
N LEU A 125 -10.24 -15.45 6.02
CA LEU A 125 -8.90 -14.92 5.90
C LEU A 125 -8.51 -14.89 4.43
N VAL A 126 -8.11 -13.72 3.96
CA VAL A 126 -7.58 -13.48 2.62
C VAL A 126 -6.12 -13.06 2.75
N ILE A 127 -5.24 -13.71 2.00
CA ILE A 127 -3.82 -13.32 1.92
C ILE A 127 -3.44 -13.14 0.46
N ILE A 128 -3.00 -11.92 0.10
CA ILE A 128 -2.46 -11.61 -1.21
C ILE A 128 -0.94 -11.72 -1.13
N LEU A 129 -0.39 -12.81 -1.67
CA LEU A 129 1.02 -13.18 -1.46
C LEU A 129 1.98 -12.11 -1.98
N ASN A 130 1.76 -11.62 -3.19
CA ASN A 130 2.65 -10.69 -3.88
C ASN A 130 2.70 -9.32 -3.18
N LYS A 131 1.56 -8.89 -2.61
CA LYS A 131 1.45 -7.61 -1.90
C LYS A 131 1.78 -7.73 -0.41
N GLY A 132 1.70 -8.93 0.17
CA GLY A 132 1.83 -9.13 1.62
C GLY A 132 0.63 -8.54 2.38
N VAL A 133 -0.55 -8.52 1.75
CA VAL A 133 -1.79 -8.07 2.38
C VAL A 133 -2.41 -9.24 3.12
N ILE A 134 -2.86 -8.99 4.33
CA ILE A 134 -3.57 -9.93 5.19
C ILE A 134 -4.89 -9.28 5.58
N ASP A 135 -5.99 -9.89 5.23
CA ASP A 135 -7.33 -9.46 5.61
C ASP A 135 -8.06 -10.61 6.32
N TYR A 136 -8.21 -10.45 7.62
CA TYR A 136 -8.95 -11.36 8.48
C TYR A 136 -10.24 -10.69 8.95
N GLY A 137 -11.34 -11.47 9.00
CA GLY A 137 -12.60 -10.97 9.51
C GLY A 137 -13.51 -12.08 10.07
N VAL A 138 -14.32 -11.70 11.05
CA VAL A 138 -15.37 -12.55 11.64
C VAL A 138 -16.73 -11.99 11.26
N ASP A 139 -17.65 -12.85 10.81
CA ASP A 139 -19.04 -12.48 10.55
C ASP A 139 -19.78 -12.29 11.87
N LEU A 140 -19.79 -11.05 12.35
CA LEU A 140 -20.48 -10.67 13.58
C LEU A 140 -22.00 -10.55 13.41
N LEU A 141 -22.50 -10.42 12.18
CA LEU A 141 -23.95 -10.43 11.94
C LEU A 141 -24.56 -11.81 12.18
N ALA A 142 -23.86 -12.84 11.74
CA ALA A 142 -24.28 -14.21 12.02
C ALA A 142 -24.08 -14.58 13.50
N ASN A 143 -23.21 -13.85 14.22
CA ASN A 143 -22.77 -14.21 15.59
C ASN A 143 -22.69 -12.98 16.51
N PRO A 144 -23.78 -12.23 16.72
CA PRO A 144 -23.77 -11.01 17.53
C PRO A 144 -23.39 -11.26 18.99
N GLN A 145 -23.55 -12.51 19.49
CA GLN A 145 -23.14 -12.89 20.83
C GLN A 145 -21.63 -12.82 21.08
N LEU A 146 -20.81 -12.82 20.01
CA LEU A 146 -19.35 -12.77 20.15
C LEU A 146 -18.86 -11.39 20.63
N THR A 147 -19.66 -10.33 20.43
CA THR A 147 -19.33 -8.99 20.92
C THR A 147 -19.84 -8.72 22.33
N GLN A 148 -20.58 -9.67 22.92
CA GLN A 148 -21.08 -9.55 24.28
C GLN A 148 -19.94 -9.75 25.30
N GLY A 149 -19.79 -8.81 26.21
CA GLY A 149 -18.78 -8.89 27.25
C GLY A 149 -18.15 -7.54 27.57
N GLN A 150 -17.22 -7.56 28.49
CA GLN A 150 -16.47 -6.36 28.85
C GLN A 150 -15.32 -6.14 27.87
N LEU A 151 -15.26 -4.94 27.30
CA LEU A 151 -14.10 -4.52 26.49
C LEU A 151 -12.89 -4.27 27.40
N PRO A 152 -11.68 -4.59 26.93
CA PRO A 152 -10.45 -4.15 27.61
C PRO A 152 -10.35 -2.61 27.61
N GLY A 153 -9.45 -2.08 28.43
CA GLY A 153 -9.09 -0.67 28.32
C GLY A 153 -8.36 -0.39 26.99
N ILE A 154 -8.53 0.81 26.41
CA ILE A 154 -7.86 1.15 25.14
C ILE A 154 -6.34 0.92 25.21
N LYS A 155 -5.66 1.37 26.28
CA LYS A 155 -4.21 1.19 26.46
C LYS A 155 -3.81 -0.29 26.60
N GLU A 156 -4.65 -1.10 27.23
CA GLU A 156 -4.43 -2.53 27.33
C GLU A 156 -4.57 -3.19 25.97
N ALA A 157 -5.65 -2.89 25.23
CA ALA A 157 -5.87 -3.38 23.88
C ALA A 157 -4.76 -2.99 22.92
N GLU A 158 -4.26 -1.75 23.01
CA GLU A 158 -3.11 -1.27 22.24
C GLU A 158 -1.85 -2.09 22.52
N SER A 159 -1.53 -2.30 23.80
CA SER A 159 -0.36 -3.09 24.20
C SER A 159 -0.43 -4.52 23.67
N GLN A 160 -1.59 -5.17 23.82
CA GLN A 160 -1.84 -6.52 23.34
C GLN A 160 -1.76 -6.62 21.81
N PHE A 161 -2.28 -5.62 21.11
CA PHE A 161 -2.20 -5.52 19.67
C PHE A 161 -0.74 -5.42 19.17
N ILE A 162 0.05 -4.52 19.75
CA ILE A 162 1.47 -4.36 19.39
C ILE A 162 2.25 -5.65 19.70
N GLU A 163 1.98 -6.29 20.83
CA GLU A 163 2.58 -7.59 21.18
C GLU A 163 2.17 -8.67 20.17
N PHE A 164 0.90 -8.73 19.78
CA PHE A 164 0.41 -9.66 18.76
C PHE A 164 1.17 -9.51 17.44
N LEU A 165 1.36 -8.27 16.95
CA LEU A 165 2.11 -8.02 15.72
C LEU A 165 3.57 -8.48 15.83
N LYS A 166 4.25 -8.19 16.95
CA LYS A 166 5.64 -8.58 17.20
C LYS A 166 5.81 -10.08 17.31
N LYS A 167 4.99 -10.73 18.14
CA LYS A 167 5.04 -12.18 18.38
C LYS A 167 4.84 -13.00 17.11
N ASN A 168 3.98 -12.52 16.21
CA ASN A 168 3.66 -13.22 14.97
C ASN A 168 4.51 -12.76 13.77
N SER A 169 5.56 -11.99 14.02
CA SER A 169 6.47 -11.51 12.97
C SER A 169 5.81 -10.67 11.87
N PHE A 170 4.67 -10.05 12.18
CA PHE A 170 4.04 -9.08 11.29
C PHE A 170 4.76 -7.73 11.29
N TYR A 171 5.54 -7.47 12.34
CA TYR A 171 6.28 -6.24 12.55
C TYR A 171 7.63 -6.55 13.24
N ASN A 172 8.69 -6.72 12.45
CA ASN A 172 10.02 -7.09 12.95
C ASN A 172 11.16 -6.18 12.46
N ASN A 173 10.84 -5.16 11.66
CA ASN A 173 11.87 -4.29 11.12
C ASN A 173 12.24 -3.22 12.14
N THR A 174 13.49 -3.18 12.56
CA THR A 174 14.03 -2.24 13.56
C THR A 174 14.10 -0.78 13.04
N ASN A 175 14.02 -0.59 11.73
CA ASN A 175 14.11 0.72 11.09
C ASN A 175 12.73 1.29 10.71
N ILE A 176 11.66 0.59 11.03
CA ILE A 176 10.29 1.01 10.75
C ILE A 176 9.58 1.13 12.09
N ASP A 177 8.97 2.27 12.36
CA ASP A 177 8.15 2.49 13.53
C ASP A 177 6.68 2.25 13.21
N LEU A 178 5.92 1.75 14.18
CA LEU A 178 4.47 1.63 14.10
C LEU A 178 3.86 2.83 14.83
N LYS A 179 2.99 3.55 14.16
CA LYS A 179 2.26 4.68 14.72
C LYS A 179 0.76 4.45 14.68
N ILE A 180 0.12 4.64 15.82
CA ILE A 180 -1.34 4.68 15.90
C ILE A 180 -1.78 6.06 15.37
N GLU A 181 -2.53 6.05 14.26
CA GLU A 181 -3.06 7.26 13.62
C GLU A 181 -4.39 7.68 14.23
N ASN A 182 -5.23 6.71 14.54
CA ASN A 182 -6.53 6.92 15.16
C ASN A 182 -6.93 5.69 15.98
N GLN A 183 -7.67 5.93 17.06
CA GLN A 183 -8.18 4.86 17.92
C GLN A 183 -9.50 5.28 18.57
N GLY A 184 -10.33 4.31 18.88
CA GLY A 184 -11.60 4.59 19.51
C GLY A 184 -12.46 3.35 19.67
N TYR A 185 -13.75 3.59 19.77
CA TYR A 185 -14.76 2.53 19.89
C TYR A 185 -15.56 2.41 18.61
N ALA A 186 -16.07 1.21 18.35
CA ALA A 186 -16.97 0.93 17.25
C ALA A 186 -18.11 0.05 17.70
N LYS A 187 -19.22 0.10 16.96
CA LYS A 187 -20.33 -0.84 17.04
C LYS A 187 -20.53 -1.55 15.71
N VAL A 188 -21.12 -2.73 15.75
CA VAL A 188 -21.47 -3.48 14.56
C VAL A 188 -22.78 -2.97 14.00
N ASN A 189 -22.77 -2.44 12.77
CA ASN A 189 -23.96 -1.97 12.09
C ASN A 189 -24.12 -2.67 10.75
N LYS A 190 -25.05 -3.62 10.67
CA LYS A 190 -25.25 -4.46 9.48
C LYS A 190 -23.94 -5.12 9.03
N SER A 191 -23.36 -4.67 7.92
CA SER A 191 -22.16 -5.27 7.34
C SER A 191 -20.87 -4.44 7.54
N TYR A 192 -20.92 -3.39 8.36
CA TYR A 192 -19.76 -2.52 8.60
C TYR A 192 -19.60 -2.18 10.08
N PHE A 193 -18.42 -1.68 10.43
CA PHE A 193 -18.10 -1.19 11.76
C PHE A 193 -18.27 0.33 11.80
N GLU A 194 -19.24 0.79 12.62
CA GLU A 194 -19.50 2.21 12.79
C GLU A 194 -18.71 2.75 13.99
N GLN A 195 -17.90 3.78 13.75
CA GLN A 195 -17.15 4.44 14.80
C GLN A 195 -18.11 5.11 15.77
N THR A 196 -17.83 4.99 17.07
CA THR A 196 -18.68 5.53 18.12
C THR A 196 -17.83 6.13 19.26
N THR A 197 -18.49 6.67 20.29
CA THR A 197 -17.82 7.31 21.42
C THR A 197 -17.71 6.38 22.64
N ILE A 198 -16.84 6.72 23.59
CA ILE A 198 -16.71 6.00 24.86
C ILE A 198 -18.01 5.94 25.67
N ASN A 199 -18.87 6.96 25.51
CA ASN A 199 -20.13 7.07 26.22
C ASN A 199 -21.28 6.30 25.56
N ASP A 200 -21.05 5.75 24.36
CA ASP A 200 -22.05 4.95 23.70
C ASP A 200 -22.23 3.60 24.43
N ILE A 201 -23.47 3.31 24.78
CA ILE A 201 -23.83 2.05 25.43
C ILE A 201 -23.67 0.86 24.47
N GLU A 202 -23.81 1.13 23.17
CA GLU A 202 -23.77 0.11 22.11
C GLU A 202 -22.34 -0.15 21.59
N LYS A 203 -21.30 0.39 22.24
CA LYS A 203 -19.91 0.09 21.83
C LYS A 203 -19.60 -1.38 22.06
N GLU A 204 -19.12 -2.04 21.04
CA GLU A 204 -18.88 -3.48 21.01
C GLU A 204 -17.41 -3.83 20.75
N LEU A 205 -16.66 -2.88 20.15
CA LEU A 205 -15.30 -3.09 19.69
C LEU A 205 -14.44 -1.88 20.02
N ILE A 206 -13.12 -2.10 20.09
CA ILE A 206 -12.08 -1.06 20.07
C ILE A 206 -11.38 -1.18 18.71
N TYR A 207 -11.12 -0.06 18.06
CA TYR A 207 -10.35 -0.06 16.83
C TYR A 207 -9.06 0.75 16.96
N PHE A 208 -8.06 0.33 16.17
CA PHE A 208 -6.83 1.07 15.94
C PHE A 208 -6.59 1.14 14.44
N LYS A 209 -6.52 2.38 13.90
CA LYS A 209 -5.94 2.65 12.59
C LYS A 209 -4.48 2.97 12.80
N PHE A 210 -3.59 2.35 12.04
CA PHE A 210 -2.16 2.51 12.24
C PHE A 210 -1.41 2.54 10.92
N SER A 211 -0.23 3.14 10.96
CA SER A 211 0.70 3.20 9.83
C SER A 211 2.08 2.76 10.24
N TYR A 212 2.89 2.50 9.24
CA TYR A 212 4.33 2.37 9.40
C TYR A 212 4.99 3.70 9.07
N GLN A 213 6.08 4.02 9.77
CA GLN A 213 6.84 5.26 9.59
C GLN A 213 8.33 4.97 9.50
N ILE A 214 9.03 5.83 8.76
CA ILE A 214 10.49 5.90 8.70
C ILE A 214 10.86 7.37 8.77
N ASP A 215 11.80 7.77 9.64
CA ASP A 215 12.20 9.16 9.81
C ASP A 215 11.02 10.11 10.11
N ASP A 216 10.04 9.64 10.88
CA ASP A 216 8.77 10.33 11.18
C ASP A 216 7.89 10.60 9.93
N ILE A 217 8.20 9.98 8.79
CA ILE A 217 7.40 10.06 7.58
C ILE A 217 6.60 8.78 7.42
N LYS A 218 5.29 8.91 7.25
CA LYS A 218 4.35 7.81 7.04
C LYS A 218 4.66 7.06 5.76
N ILE A 219 4.61 5.72 5.80
CA ILE A 219 4.56 4.87 4.61
C ILE A 219 3.08 4.67 4.26
N SER A 220 2.69 5.02 3.04
CA SER A 220 1.34 4.84 2.53
C SER A 220 1.37 4.15 1.19
N ASP A 221 0.44 3.26 0.91
CA ASP A 221 0.29 2.70 -0.44
C ASP A 221 -0.57 3.61 -1.32
N SER A 222 -0.47 3.42 -2.63
CA SER A 222 -1.23 4.19 -3.62
C SER A 222 -2.72 3.80 -3.68
N GLU A 223 -3.09 2.66 -3.13
CA GLU A 223 -4.48 2.17 -3.06
C GLU A 223 -5.18 2.60 -1.77
N SER A 224 -4.45 3.31 -0.89
CA SER A 224 -4.94 3.80 0.42
C SER A 224 -5.56 2.73 1.32
N ASN A 225 -5.05 1.49 1.23
CA ASN A 225 -5.42 0.43 2.16
C ASN A 225 -4.90 0.79 3.55
N GLU A 226 -5.79 1.20 4.43
CA GLU A 226 -5.44 1.50 5.82
C GLU A 226 -5.18 0.21 6.59
N ASN A 227 -4.11 0.19 7.37
CA ASN A 227 -3.98 -0.87 8.36
C ASN A 227 -4.95 -0.58 9.49
N ILE A 228 -5.79 -1.56 9.80
CA ILE A 228 -6.81 -1.42 10.84
C ILE A 228 -7.01 -2.74 11.58
N ILE A 229 -7.26 -2.65 12.87
CA ILE A 229 -7.65 -3.78 13.70
C ILE A 229 -8.88 -3.42 14.54
N TYR A 230 -9.78 -4.39 14.70
CA TYR A 230 -10.90 -4.32 15.63
C TYR A 230 -10.77 -5.41 16.67
N ILE A 231 -10.82 -5.02 17.94
CA ILE A 231 -10.65 -5.86 19.12
C ILE A 231 -11.92 -5.81 19.96
N GLY A 232 -12.45 -6.94 20.29
CA GLY A 232 -13.65 -7.05 21.13
C GLY A 232 -13.35 -7.57 22.54
N PRO A 233 -14.39 -8.12 23.20
CA PRO A 233 -14.26 -8.72 24.52
C PRO A 233 -13.17 -9.79 24.56
N GLU A 234 -12.56 -9.96 25.73
CA GLU A 234 -11.44 -10.90 25.95
C GLU A 234 -10.25 -10.68 25.01
N SER A 235 -10.12 -9.45 24.46
CA SER A 235 -9.05 -9.07 23.53
C SER A 235 -9.02 -9.89 22.23
N LYS A 236 -10.16 -10.45 21.84
CA LYS A 236 -10.29 -11.17 20.58
C LYS A 236 -10.22 -10.22 19.38
N ILE A 237 -9.48 -10.62 18.37
CA ILE A 237 -9.41 -9.88 17.09
C ILE A 237 -10.61 -10.31 16.24
N PHE A 238 -11.42 -9.34 15.80
CA PHE A 238 -12.58 -9.57 14.95
C PHE A 238 -12.35 -9.12 13.50
N LYS A 239 -11.46 -8.17 13.29
CA LYS A 239 -11.01 -7.74 11.96
C LYS A 239 -9.56 -7.32 12.04
N LEU A 240 -8.79 -7.68 11.04
CA LEU A 240 -7.43 -7.18 10.83
C LEU A 240 -7.22 -6.98 9.34
N ILE A 241 -6.93 -5.75 8.91
CA ILE A 241 -6.35 -5.46 7.60
C ILE A 241 -4.93 -5.02 7.85
N LEU A 242 -3.98 -5.71 7.25
CA LEU A 242 -2.56 -5.47 7.46
C LEU A 242 -1.82 -5.54 6.12
N ASN A 243 -1.13 -4.46 5.78
CA ASN A 243 -0.15 -4.43 4.72
C ASN A 243 1.24 -4.67 5.31
N LYS A 244 1.87 -5.78 4.95
CA LYS A 244 3.21 -6.10 5.45
C LYS A 244 4.21 -5.03 4.99
N PRO A 245 5.02 -4.47 5.92
CA PRO A 245 6.07 -3.51 5.55
C PRO A 245 7.20 -4.19 4.76
N PHE A 246 8.18 -3.42 4.33
CA PHE A 246 9.38 -3.92 3.64
C PHE A 246 10.21 -4.84 4.54
N ASP A 247 10.82 -5.87 3.93
CA ASP A 247 11.70 -6.80 4.64
C ASP A 247 13.07 -6.18 4.92
N GLN A 248 13.57 -5.37 3.99
CA GLN A 248 14.85 -4.69 4.09
C GLN A 248 14.73 -3.25 3.61
N LEU A 249 15.42 -2.36 4.33
CA LEU A 249 15.56 -0.95 4.02
C LEU A 249 17.01 -0.53 4.24
N GLU A 250 17.59 0.08 3.23
CA GLU A 250 18.92 0.66 3.31
C GLU A 250 18.88 2.09 2.78
N ILE A 251 19.46 3.04 3.53
CA ILE A 251 19.52 4.43 3.07
C ILE A 251 20.40 4.47 1.81
N LEU A 252 19.81 4.86 0.70
CA LEU A 252 20.54 5.08 -0.54
C LEU A 252 21.26 6.43 -0.49
N LYS A 253 20.50 7.50 -0.25
CA LYS A 253 21.00 8.88 -0.20
C LYS A 253 19.93 9.82 0.29
N THR A 254 20.33 10.98 0.84
CA THR A 254 19.44 12.09 1.18
C THR A 254 19.33 13.03 -0.01
N TYR A 255 18.11 13.47 -0.32
CA TYR A 255 17.81 14.35 -1.45
C TYR A 255 17.06 15.60 -1.00
N PRO A 256 17.31 16.76 -1.63
CA PRO A 256 16.57 17.99 -1.35
C PRO A 256 15.12 17.87 -1.84
N LEU A 257 14.20 18.41 -1.04
CA LEU A 257 12.77 18.43 -1.34
C LEU A 257 12.38 19.71 -2.08
N LYS A 258 11.31 19.63 -2.87
CA LYS A 258 10.66 20.78 -3.51
C LYS A 258 10.12 21.73 -2.45
N THR A 259 10.21 23.01 -2.74
CA THR A 259 9.60 24.07 -1.92
C THR A 259 8.08 24.14 -2.16
N LYS A 260 7.39 24.90 -1.31
CA LYS A 260 5.96 25.19 -1.50
C LYS A 260 5.67 25.83 -2.85
N GLU A 261 6.50 26.78 -3.26
CA GLU A 261 6.34 27.51 -4.53
C GLU A 261 6.51 26.58 -5.74
N GLU A 262 7.53 25.71 -5.72
CA GLU A 262 7.76 24.72 -6.75
C GLU A 262 6.58 23.73 -6.84
N LEU A 263 6.05 23.29 -5.70
CA LEU A 263 4.90 22.39 -5.64
C LEU A 263 3.61 23.03 -6.21
N ILE A 264 3.30 24.25 -5.78
CA ILE A 264 2.11 24.98 -6.25
C ILE A 264 2.21 25.23 -7.76
N ALA A 265 3.42 25.54 -8.27
CA ALA A 265 3.63 25.72 -9.70
C ALA A 265 3.34 24.43 -10.49
N LEU A 266 3.75 23.26 -9.96
CA LEU A 266 3.46 21.96 -10.58
C LEU A 266 1.95 21.66 -10.61
N ILE A 267 1.25 21.87 -9.50
CA ILE A 267 -0.21 21.62 -9.41
C ILE A 267 -0.97 22.45 -10.45
N LYS A 268 -0.58 23.72 -10.61
CA LYS A 268 -1.22 24.64 -11.54
C LYS A 268 -0.89 24.37 -13.01
N LYS A 269 0.28 23.80 -13.28
CA LYS A 269 0.75 23.52 -14.65
C LYS A 269 0.00 22.35 -15.28
N GLU A 270 -0.25 21.29 -14.50
CA GLU A 270 -0.87 20.06 -14.96
C GLU A 270 -1.96 19.62 -13.96
N PRO A 271 -3.25 19.90 -14.28
CA PRO A 271 -4.35 19.47 -13.43
C PRO A 271 -4.47 17.94 -13.48
N LYS A 272 -4.08 17.30 -12.38
CA LYS A 272 -4.05 15.85 -12.21
C LYS A 272 -4.77 15.43 -10.94
N ILE A 273 -5.25 14.19 -10.92
CA ILE A 273 -5.88 13.55 -9.77
C ILE A 273 -5.36 12.13 -9.70
N SER A 274 -5.02 11.65 -8.52
CA SER A 274 -4.57 10.28 -8.30
C SER A 274 -5.68 9.38 -7.75
N PHE A 275 -6.58 9.93 -6.92
CA PHE A 275 -7.73 9.20 -6.39
C PHE A 275 -8.88 10.13 -5.99
N ILE A 276 -10.07 9.54 -5.85
CA ILE A 276 -11.27 10.19 -5.30
C ILE A 276 -11.90 9.22 -4.30
N LYS A 277 -12.30 9.75 -3.13
CA LYS A 277 -12.93 8.99 -2.05
C LYS A 277 -14.27 9.62 -1.65
N ASP A 278 -15.18 8.77 -1.20
CA ASP A 278 -16.41 9.22 -0.59
C ASP A 278 -16.13 9.82 0.81
N LYS A 279 -16.65 11.01 1.08
CA LYS A 279 -16.57 11.67 2.39
C LYS A 279 -17.39 10.97 3.46
N SER A 280 -18.41 10.20 3.08
CA SER A 280 -19.31 9.56 4.04
C SER A 280 -18.66 8.44 4.85
N GLY A 281 -17.49 7.93 4.41
CA GLY A 281 -16.82 6.79 5.00
C GLY A 281 -17.57 5.46 4.77
N PHE A 282 -18.66 5.47 3.99
CA PHE A 282 -19.40 4.25 3.66
C PHE A 282 -18.67 3.35 2.68
N LEU A 283 -17.85 3.95 1.81
CA LEU A 283 -16.96 3.23 0.90
C LEU A 283 -15.53 3.58 1.31
N GLU A 284 -14.85 2.63 1.97
CA GLU A 284 -13.40 2.75 2.27
C GLU A 284 -12.57 2.69 0.99
N GLU A 285 -13.18 2.31 -0.14
CA GLU A 285 -12.55 2.15 -1.43
C GLU A 285 -12.52 3.46 -2.24
N ASN A 286 -11.45 3.63 -3.00
CA ASN A 286 -11.36 4.70 -3.98
C ASN A 286 -12.42 4.52 -5.06
N ILE A 287 -13.15 5.58 -5.36
CA ILE A 287 -14.06 5.58 -6.51
C ILE A 287 -13.21 5.59 -7.78
N PRO A 288 -13.41 4.66 -8.73
CA PRO A 288 -12.67 4.69 -9.97
C PRO A 288 -12.86 6.03 -10.68
N ILE A 289 -11.77 6.78 -10.87
CA ILE A 289 -11.80 8.14 -11.43
C ILE A 289 -12.49 8.17 -12.79
N ASP A 290 -12.29 7.12 -13.59
CA ASP A 290 -12.87 7.01 -14.94
C ASP A 290 -14.40 7.11 -14.96
N PHE A 291 -15.10 6.76 -13.87
CA PHE A 291 -16.56 6.88 -13.79
C PHE A 291 -17.05 8.31 -13.53
N ILE A 292 -16.25 9.15 -12.92
CA ILE A 292 -16.69 10.49 -12.47
C ILE A 292 -15.84 11.64 -13.00
N ILE A 293 -14.76 11.35 -13.74
CA ILE A 293 -13.83 12.37 -14.22
C ILE A 293 -14.53 13.44 -15.08
N ASP A 294 -15.51 13.04 -15.90
CA ASP A 294 -16.26 13.96 -16.75
C ASP A 294 -17.22 14.86 -15.99
N ASP A 295 -17.62 14.45 -14.78
CA ASP A 295 -18.52 15.21 -13.92
C ASP A 295 -17.78 16.13 -12.94
N LEU A 296 -16.45 16.07 -12.87
CA LEU A 296 -15.67 16.95 -12.03
C LEU A 296 -15.77 18.40 -12.48
N GLN A 297 -16.13 19.29 -11.55
CA GLN A 297 -16.25 20.72 -11.80
C GLN A 297 -15.04 21.51 -11.27
N SER A 298 -14.66 21.25 -10.02
CA SER A 298 -13.54 21.94 -9.38
C SER A 298 -12.94 21.13 -8.25
N ILE A 299 -11.66 21.37 -7.94
CA ILE A 299 -10.96 20.83 -6.78
C ILE A 299 -10.38 21.98 -5.98
N ASN A 300 -10.50 21.90 -4.66
CA ASN A 300 -9.89 22.82 -3.72
C ASN A 300 -8.91 22.04 -2.82
N PHE A 301 -7.63 22.04 -3.17
CA PHE A 301 -6.59 21.42 -2.37
C PHE A 301 -6.24 22.30 -1.17
N ASN A 302 -6.30 21.74 0.03
CA ASN A 302 -6.08 22.46 1.28
C ASN A 302 -5.25 21.71 2.34
N LYS A 303 -4.96 20.41 2.09
CA LYS A 303 -4.10 19.62 2.98
C LYS A 303 -2.88 19.12 2.21
N ILE A 304 -1.78 18.94 2.91
CA ILE A 304 -0.55 18.39 2.37
C ILE A 304 0.15 17.54 3.42
N GLU A 305 0.66 16.40 3.00
CA GLU A 305 1.47 15.50 3.81
C GLU A 305 2.70 15.09 3.02
N LEU A 306 3.83 14.87 3.70
CA LEU A 306 4.99 14.18 3.13
C LEU A 306 4.88 12.73 3.54
N ILE A 307 4.89 11.82 2.56
CA ILE A 307 4.79 10.38 2.79
C ILE A 307 5.85 9.65 1.98
N TYR A 308 6.15 8.44 2.39
CA TYR A 308 6.82 7.47 1.53
C TYR A 308 5.77 6.67 0.79
N LEU A 309 5.79 6.71 -0.55
CA LEU A 309 4.82 5.99 -1.36
C LEU A 309 5.27 4.56 -1.60
N GLN A 310 4.47 3.60 -1.11
CA GLN A 310 4.61 2.19 -1.47
C GLN A 310 3.83 1.92 -2.75
N GLU A 311 4.54 1.55 -3.81
CA GLU A 311 3.94 1.24 -5.10
C GLU A 311 3.39 -0.19 -5.13
N ASN A 312 2.41 -0.43 -6.01
CA ASN A 312 1.77 -1.74 -6.15
C ASN A 312 2.62 -2.78 -6.87
N LYS A 313 3.65 -2.34 -7.59
CA LYS A 313 4.59 -3.20 -8.30
C LYS A 313 5.85 -3.46 -7.46
N GLN A 314 6.72 -4.32 -7.97
CA GLN A 314 8.02 -4.55 -7.34
C GLN A 314 8.83 -3.25 -7.34
N GLN A 315 8.85 -2.61 -6.19
CA GLN A 315 9.51 -1.34 -5.95
C GLN A 315 10.95 -1.59 -5.49
N ILE A 316 11.88 -0.85 -6.06
CA ILE A 316 13.29 -0.89 -5.68
C ILE A 316 13.65 0.29 -4.77
N TYR A 317 13.01 1.45 -4.98
CA TYR A 317 13.26 2.68 -4.24
C TYR A 317 12.00 3.15 -3.54
N LEU A 318 12.10 3.35 -2.25
CA LEU A 318 11.07 4.01 -1.46
C LEU A 318 11.40 5.50 -1.43
N GLN A 319 10.58 6.29 -2.13
CA GLN A 319 10.81 7.71 -2.35
C GLN A 319 9.76 8.57 -1.65
N PRO A 320 10.15 9.75 -1.13
CA PRO A 320 9.19 10.68 -0.56
C PRO A 320 8.35 11.32 -1.66
N VAL A 321 7.05 11.42 -1.40
CA VAL A 321 6.08 12.14 -2.24
C VAL A 321 5.24 13.08 -1.39
N TYR A 322 4.77 14.17 -1.96
CA TYR A 322 3.72 14.97 -1.37
C TYR A 322 2.37 14.37 -1.72
N LEU A 323 1.60 14.03 -0.70
CA LEU A 323 0.18 13.72 -0.79
C LEU A 323 -0.59 15.00 -0.53
N ILE A 324 -1.32 15.45 -1.54
CA ILE A 324 -2.11 16.67 -1.47
C ILE A 324 -3.56 16.26 -1.56
N THR A 325 -4.36 16.64 -0.58
CA THR A 325 -5.78 16.30 -0.55
C THR A 325 -6.65 17.54 -0.43
N GLY A 326 -7.89 17.38 -0.82
CA GLY A 326 -8.85 18.46 -0.79
C GLY A 326 -10.24 18.01 -1.23
N GLU A 327 -11.12 18.97 -1.32
CA GLU A 327 -12.51 18.74 -1.68
C GLU A 327 -12.70 18.87 -3.20
N VAL A 328 -13.40 17.91 -3.78
CA VAL A 328 -13.83 17.96 -5.17
C VAL A 328 -15.32 18.12 -5.25
N LEU A 329 -15.76 19.04 -6.11
CA LEU A 329 -17.17 19.28 -6.41
C LEU A 329 -17.51 18.71 -7.78
N LEU A 330 -18.56 17.91 -7.84
CA LEU A 330 -19.14 17.45 -9.11
C LEU A 330 -20.17 18.45 -9.66
N LYS A 331 -20.48 18.36 -10.95
CA LYS A 331 -21.48 19.18 -11.64
C LYS A 331 -22.88 19.07 -11.02
N ASN A 332 -23.20 17.94 -10.41
CA ASN A 332 -24.47 17.70 -9.71
C ASN A 332 -24.50 18.24 -8.27
N GLY A 333 -23.43 18.89 -7.80
CA GLY A 333 -23.33 19.46 -6.46
C GLY A 333 -22.88 18.47 -5.38
N VAL A 334 -22.56 17.23 -5.72
CA VAL A 334 -22.04 16.24 -4.76
C VAL A 334 -20.56 16.50 -4.51
N GLU A 335 -20.14 16.40 -3.25
CA GLU A 335 -18.78 16.60 -2.81
C GLU A 335 -18.11 15.28 -2.44
N TYR A 336 -16.84 15.15 -2.85
CA TYR A 336 -15.95 14.04 -2.52
C TYR A 336 -14.63 14.59 -1.99
N GLU A 337 -13.77 13.70 -1.47
CA GLU A 337 -12.36 13.98 -1.24
C GLU A 337 -11.55 13.55 -2.46
N ALA A 338 -10.63 14.39 -2.91
CA ALA A 338 -9.69 14.05 -3.97
C ALA A 338 -8.26 14.15 -3.47
N GLY A 339 -7.38 13.34 -4.04
CA GLY A 339 -5.96 13.37 -3.74
C GLY A 339 -5.08 13.31 -4.98
N LEU A 340 -3.90 13.91 -4.82
CA LEU A 340 -2.85 13.96 -5.82
C LEU A 340 -1.52 13.61 -5.16
N TYR A 341 -0.79 12.67 -5.75
CA TYR A 341 0.59 12.38 -5.37
C TYR A 341 1.55 13.15 -6.30
N LEU A 342 2.54 13.82 -5.74
CA LEU A 342 3.60 14.48 -6.50
C LEU A 342 4.98 14.10 -5.95
N PRO A 343 5.98 13.79 -6.80
CA PRO A 343 7.33 13.53 -6.34
C PRO A 343 7.85 14.69 -5.50
N ALA A 344 8.26 14.41 -4.26
CA ALA A 344 8.75 15.45 -3.36
C ALA A 344 10.19 15.86 -3.65
N ILE A 345 11.01 14.98 -4.24
CA ILE A 345 12.39 15.25 -4.62
C ILE A 345 12.42 16.24 -5.77
N LYS A 346 13.39 17.17 -5.75
CA LYS A 346 13.58 18.15 -6.83
C LYS A 346 13.81 17.48 -8.18
N ASP A 347 13.25 18.08 -9.25
CA ASP A 347 13.24 17.49 -10.60
C ASP A 347 14.63 17.25 -11.19
N GLU A 348 15.64 18.01 -10.76
CA GLU A 348 17.03 17.83 -11.20
C GLU A 348 17.65 16.49 -10.77
N TYR A 349 17.06 15.81 -9.80
CA TYR A 349 17.47 14.49 -9.32
C TYR A 349 16.57 13.36 -9.81
N LEU A 350 15.54 13.66 -10.59
CA LEU A 350 14.63 12.68 -11.16
C LEU A 350 14.90 12.51 -12.65
N LEU A 351 14.85 11.28 -13.12
CA LEU A 351 14.93 10.97 -14.54
C LEU A 351 13.78 11.65 -15.26
N GLN A 352 14.12 12.40 -16.30
CA GLN A 352 13.11 12.92 -17.23
C GLN A 352 12.75 11.77 -18.19
N ASN A 353 11.51 11.35 -18.23
CA ASN A 353 11.00 10.38 -19.20
C ASN A 353 10.95 11.02 -20.59
#